data_3d3b7efbd0d0bb3bf7780112356453aa
#
_entry.id   3d3b7efbd0d0bb3bf7780112356453aa
#
_cell.length_a   1.000
_cell.length_b   1.000
_cell.length_c   1.000
_cell.angle_alpha   90.00
_cell.angle_beta   90.00
_cell.angle_gamma   90.00
#
_symmetry.space_group_name_H-M   'P 1'
#
loop_
_entity.id
_entity.type
_entity.pdbx_description
1 polymer ?
#
loop_
_entity_poly.entity_id
_entity_poly.type
_entity_poly.pdbx_seq_one_letter_code
_entity_poly.pdbx_strand_id
1 'polypeptide(L)'
;MDIGIGGKSPFTCETMHNPGFMIRRLHQIYVALFADETMGLEITPVQLSVLRAISNQAGRDQSAIAEEIGVDRATLASVAARLESGGLIRR
;
A
#
# COMPACT_ATOMS: atom_id res chain seq x y z
N MET A 1 -2.07 -26.41 -25.17
CA MET A 1 -2.84 -25.63 -26.14
C MET A 1 -2.27 -24.22 -26.20
N ASP A 2 -1.99 -23.78 -27.37
CA ASP A 2 -1.49 -22.44 -27.55
C ASP A 2 -2.67 -21.48 -27.67
N ILE A 3 -2.98 -20.83 -26.58
CA ILE A 3 -3.97 -19.75 -26.57
C ILE A 3 -3.29 -18.43 -26.84
N GLY A 4 -2.01 -18.56 -27.16
CA GLY A 4 -1.19 -17.39 -27.27
C GLY A 4 -1.46 -16.58 -28.49
N ILE A 5 -0.69 -15.65 -28.62
CA ILE A 5 -0.72 -14.61 -29.60
C ILE A 5 0.41 -14.87 -30.57
N GLY A 6 0.26 -15.94 -31.38
CA GLY A 6 1.23 -16.19 -32.44
C GLY A 6 2.66 -16.42 -32.00
N GLY A 7 2.87 -17.21 -30.96
CA GLY A 7 4.22 -17.55 -30.52
C GLY A 7 4.97 -16.49 -29.74
N LYS A 8 4.31 -15.40 -29.41
CA LYS A 8 4.94 -14.36 -28.58
C LYS A 8 4.93 -14.76 -27.12
N SER A 9 6.04 -14.49 -26.44
CA SER A 9 6.12 -14.66 -25.01
C SER A 9 5.21 -13.65 -24.30
N PRO A 10 4.56 -14.02 -23.18
CA PRO A 10 3.79 -13.06 -22.40
C PRO A 10 4.64 -11.95 -21.81
N PHE A 11 5.96 -12.08 -21.87
CA PHE A 11 6.88 -11.09 -21.30
C PHE A 11 7.63 -10.32 -22.40
N THR A 12 6.98 -10.09 -23.53
CA THR A 12 7.55 -9.26 -24.59
C THR A 12 7.61 -7.79 -24.16
N CYS A 13 8.40 -6.99 -24.88
CA CYS A 13 8.46 -5.56 -24.64
C CYS A 13 7.09 -4.91 -24.70
N GLU A 14 6.24 -5.35 -25.62
CA GLU A 14 4.88 -4.82 -25.71
C GLU A 14 4.08 -5.05 -24.44
N THR A 15 4.16 -6.25 -23.90
CA THR A 15 3.48 -6.58 -22.64
C THR A 15 4.04 -5.75 -21.49
N MET A 16 5.36 -5.63 -21.43
CA MET A 16 6.01 -4.88 -20.36
C MET A 16 5.71 -3.39 -20.40
N HIS A 17 5.38 -2.86 -21.60
CA HIS A 17 4.99 -1.46 -21.72
C HIS A 17 3.51 -1.22 -21.53
N ASN A 18 2.72 -2.27 -21.35
CA ASN A 18 1.29 -2.13 -21.07
C ASN A 18 1.09 -1.59 -19.66
N PRO A 19 0.36 -0.48 -19.50
CA PRO A 19 0.18 0.12 -18.18
C PRO A 19 -0.43 -0.83 -17.16
N GLY A 20 -1.43 -1.60 -17.56
CA GLY A 20 -2.07 -2.56 -16.66
C GLY A 20 -1.11 -3.64 -16.17
N PHE A 21 -0.24 -4.14 -17.05
CA PHE A 21 0.77 -5.11 -16.68
C PHE A 21 1.78 -4.51 -15.71
N MET A 22 2.25 -3.30 -16.00
CA MET A 22 3.22 -2.62 -15.15
C MET A 22 2.68 -2.35 -13.77
N ILE A 23 1.43 -1.89 -13.67
CA ILE A 23 0.79 -1.63 -12.39
C ILE A 23 0.68 -2.92 -11.58
N ARG A 24 0.23 -4.00 -12.22
CA ARG A 24 0.12 -5.30 -11.56
C ARG A 24 1.46 -5.80 -11.07
N ARG A 25 2.49 -5.66 -11.91
CA ARG A 25 3.84 -6.09 -11.55
C ARG A 25 4.39 -5.30 -10.38
N LEU A 26 4.22 -3.98 -10.41
CA LEU A 26 4.63 -3.12 -9.31
C LEU A 26 3.89 -3.48 -8.01
N HIS A 27 2.60 -3.77 -8.13
CA HIS A 27 1.81 -4.18 -6.97
C HIS A 27 2.34 -5.48 -6.36
N GLN A 28 2.69 -6.47 -7.18
CA GLN A 28 3.25 -7.74 -6.72
C GLN A 28 4.56 -7.52 -5.98
N ILE A 29 5.42 -6.67 -6.52
CA ILE A 29 6.70 -6.32 -5.90
C ILE A 29 6.44 -5.61 -4.56
N TYR A 30 5.50 -4.69 -4.55
CA TYR A 30 5.13 -3.96 -3.33
C TYR A 30 4.64 -4.89 -2.24
N VAL A 31 3.76 -5.84 -2.57
CA VAL A 31 3.23 -6.81 -1.61
C VAL A 31 4.37 -7.64 -1.00
N ALA A 32 5.31 -8.09 -1.83
CA ALA A 32 6.45 -8.88 -1.34
C ALA A 32 7.34 -8.06 -0.41
N LEU A 33 7.65 -6.83 -0.80
CA LEU A 33 8.47 -5.95 0.04
C LEU A 33 7.76 -5.59 1.34
N PHE A 34 6.45 -5.36 1.27
CA PHE A 34 5.66 -5.06 2.45
C PHE A 34 5.69 -6.21 3.45
N ALA A 35 5.55 -7.45 2.97
CA ALA A 35 5.62 -8.62 3.84
C ALA A 35 6.97 -8.72 4.55
N ASP A 36 8.06 -8.44 3.84
CA ASP A 36 9.40 -8.45 4.42
C ASP A 36 9.56 -7.35 5.47
N GLU A 37 9.11 -6.14 5.17
CA GLU A 37 9.24 -4.99 6.07
C GLU A 37 8.46 -5.18 7.37
N THR A 38 7.29 -5.77 7.30
CA THR A 38 6.45 -5.94 8.48
C THR A 38 6.78 -7.17 9.29
N MET A 39 7.63 -8.05 8.77
CA MET A 39 8.10 -9.25 9.49
C MET A 39 6.97 -10.08 10.07
N GLY A 40 5.87 -10.21 9.32
CA GLY A 40 4.73 -11.00 9.74
C GLY A 40 3.75 -10.32 10.67
N LEU A 41 3.93 -9.05 10.96
CA LEU A 41 2.94 -8.28 11.71
C LEU A 41 1.67 -8.12 10.86
N GLU A 42 0.52 -8.19 11.52
CA GLU A 42 -0.76 -8.01 10.83
C GLU A 42 -1.07 -6.53 10.67
N ILE A 43 -0.36 -5.90 9.74
CA ILE A 43 -0.51 -4.47 9.44
C ILE A 43 -0.85 -4.32 7.97
N THR A 44 -1.84 -3.48 7.67
CA THR A 44 -2.18 -3.15 6.28
C THR A 44 -1.27 -2.04 5.76
N PRO A 45 -1.14 -1.89 4.43
CA PRO A 45 -0.35 -0.79 3.87
C PRO A 45 -0.82 0.60 4.32
N VAL A 46 -2.12 0.82 4.44
CA VAL A 46 -2.65 2.11 4.91
C VAL A 46 -2.27 2.34 6.36
N GLN A 47 -2.37 1.31 7.21
CA GLN A 47 -1.96 1.41 8.61
C GLN A 47 -0.48 1.76 8.73
N LEU A 48 0.37 1.15 7.91
CA LEU A 48 1.79 1.48 7.92
C LEU A 48 2.03 2.92 7.49
N SER A 49 1.31 3.39 6.47
CA SER A 49 1.42 4.78 6.02
C SER A 49 1.05 5.76 7.13
N VAL A 50 -0.01 5.48 7.88
CA VAL A 50 -0.41 6.30 9.00
C VAL A 50 0.66 6.30 10.10
N LEU A 51 1.19 5.13 10.43
CA LEU A 51 2.24 5.03 11.44
C LEU A 51 3.49 5.81 11.04
N ARG A 52 3.88 5.73 9.77
CA ARG A 52 5.03 6.49 9.27
C ARG A 52 4.79 8.00 9.34
N ALA A 53 3.59 8.45 8.97
CA ALA A 53 3.26 9.86 9.02
C ALA A 53 3.32 10.39 10.45
N ILE A 54 2.79 9.63 11.41
CA ILE A 54 2.85 10.00 12.82
C ILE A 54 4.30 9.99 13.33
N SER A 55 5.06 8.98 12.93
CA SER A 55 6.46 8.86 13.34
C SER A 55 7.31 10.04 12.84
N ASN A 56 7.03 10.50 11.61
CA ASN A 56 7.78 11.60 11.03
C ASN A 56 7.45 12.94 11.69
N GLN A 57 6.21 13.13 12.08
CA GLN A 57 5.79 14.38 12.70
C GLN A 57 4.59 14.12 13.61
N ALA A 58 4.87 13.84 14.87
CA ALA A 58 3.83 13.59 15.86
C ALA A 58 3.05 14.86 16.17
N GLY A 59 1.83 14.68 16.62
CA GLY A 59 0.99 15.79 17.08
C GLY A 59 0.20 16.50 16.01
N ARG A 60 0.28 16.05 14.75
CA ARG A 60 -0.53 16.60 13.68
C ARG A 60 -1.98 16.13 13.81
N ASP A 61 -2.91 16.94 13.32
CA ASP A 61 -4.31 16.54 13.33
C ASP A 61 -4.59 15.50 12.23
N GLN A 62 -5.73 14.85 12.33
CA GLN A 62 -6.09 13.77 11.39
C GLN A 62 -6.28 14.28 9.97
N SER A 63 -6.75 15.51 9.81
CA SER A 63 -6.94 16.09 8.49
C SER A 63 -5.61 16.24 7.74
N ALA A 64 -4.58 16.70 8.41
CA ALA A 64 -3.26 16.86 7.82
C ALA A 64 -2.65 15.51 7.43
N ILE A 65 -2.83 14.49 8.26
CA ILE A 65 -2.33 13.15 7.95
C ILE A 65 -3.08 12.55 6.78
N ALA A 66 -4.42 12.70 6.75
CA ALA A 66 -5.22 12.19 5.64
C ALA A 66 -4.80 12.80 4.31
N GLU A 67 -4.56 14.10 4.29
CA GLU A 67 -4.10 14.79 3.09
C GLU A 67 -2.73 14.28 2.64
N GLU A 68 -1.81 14.11 3.55
CA GLU A 68 -0.46 13.65 3.23
C GLU A 68 -0.45 12.25 2.60
N ILE A 69 -1.22 11.33 3.17
CA ILE A 69 -1.21 9.95 2.67
C ILE A 69 -2.24 9.68 1.59
N GLY A 70 -3.09 10.65 1.27
CA GLY A 70 -3.99 10.55 0.13
C GLY A 70 -5.25 9.74 0.38
N VAL A 71 -5.75 9.71 1.62
CA VAL A 71 -7.01 9.03 1.96
C VAL A 71 -8.04 10.04 2.46
N ASP A 72 -9.31 9.66 2.45
CA ASP A 72 -10.34 10.53 2.98
C ASP A 72 -10.35 10.49 4.51
N ARG A 73 -11.05 11.46 5.11
CA ARG A 73 -11.07 11.60 6.57
C ARG A 73 -11.75 10.42 7.26
N ALA A 74 -12.80 9.87 6.63
CA ALA A 74 -13.51 8.72 7.20
C ALA A 74 -12.63 7.47 7.22
N THR A 75 -11.89 7.24 6.14
CA THR A 75 -10.95 6.13 6.08
C THR A 75 -9.86 6.29 7.13
N LEU A 76 -9.30 7.49 7.25
CA LEU A 76 -8.27 7.73 8.25
C LEU A 76 -8.80 7.52 9.66
N ALA A 77 -9.99 8.02 9.96
CA ALA A 77 -10.59 7.86 11.30
C ALA A 77 -10.76 6.38 11.64
N SER A 78 -11.22 5.57 10.68
CA SER A 78 -11.36 4.12 10.86
C SER A 78 -10.02 3.45 11.13
N VAL A 79 -9.00 3.78 10.34
CA VAL A 79 -7.66 3.21 10.51
C VAL A 79 -7.06 3.63 11.84
N ALA A 80 -7.18 4.90 12.20
CA ALA A 80 -6.66 5.41 13.46
C ALA A 80 -7.31 4.71 14.66
N ALA A 81 -8.62 4.49 14.60
CA ALA A 81 -9.32 3.78 15.66
C ALA A 81 -8.79 2.36 15.84
N ARG A 82 -8.52 1.66 14.75
CA ARG A 82 -7.94 0.32 14.81
C ARG A 82 -6.54 0.31 15.39
N LEU A 83 -5.71 1.27 14.99
CA LEU A 83 -4.36 1.39 15.50
C LEU A 83 -4.38 1.73 17.00
N GLU A 84 -5.28 2.59 17.42
CA GLU A 84 -5.44 2.93 18.83
C GLU A 84 -5.90 1.71 19.64
N SER A 85 -6.88 0.96 19.13
CA SER A 85 -7.36 -0.26 19.79
C SER A 85 -6.25 -1.29 19.94
N GLY A 86 -5.34 -1.36 18.98
CA GLY A 86 -4.19 -2.26 19.04
C GLY A 86 -3.04 -1.73 19.89
N GLY A 87 -3.16 -0.54 20.46
CA GLY A 87 -2.12 0.04 21.29
C GLY A 87 -0.94 0.62 20.52
N LEU A 88 -1.05 0.77 19.21
CA LEU A 88 0.06 1.24 18.38
C LEU A 88 0.12 2.77 18.32
N ILE A 89 -0.99 3.46 18.52
CA ILE A 89 -1.01 4.91 18.58
C ILE A 89 -1.86 5.37 19.75
N ARG A 90 -1.69 6.63 20.09
CA ARG A 90 -2.47 7.32 21.13
C ARG A 90 -3.01 8.60 20.51
N ARG A 91 -4.29 8.79 20.66
CA ARG A 91 -4.91 10.03 20.18
C ARG A 91 -4.91 11.11 21.23
#